data_8be915a6cd8871a9c87d74a3191cc8bf
#
_entry.id   8be915a6cd8871a9c87d74a3191cc8bf
#
_cell.length_a   1.000
_cell.length_b   1.000
_cell.length_c   1.000
_cell.angle_alpha   90.00
_cell.angle_beta   90.00
_cell.angle_gamma   90.00
#
_symmetry.space_group_name_H-M   'P 1'
#
loop_
_entity.id
_entity.type
_entity.pdbx_description
1 polymer ?
#
loop_
_entity_poly.entity_id
_entity_poly.type
_entity_poly.pdbx_seq_one_letter_code
_entity_poly.pdbx_strand_id
1 'polypeptide(L)' 'MVVKIIQLIGNSKDGWQEATQNAIDEAARTIKNIQSVHVKRCTAKVKDNKIIEYRAVVNIAFVVAR' A
#
# COMPACT_ATOMS: atom_id res chain seq x y z
N MET A 1 4.63 -24.04 3.43
CA MET A 1 4.78 -22.58 3.32
C MET A 1 3.43 -21.91 3.59
N VAL A 2 3.43 -20.85 4.36
CA VAL A 2 2.21 -20.13 4.68
C VAL A 2 2.37 -18.69 4.23
N VAL A 3 1.34 -18.16 3.57
CA VAL A 3 1.30 -16.78 3.14
C VAL A 3 0.26 -16.03 3.98
N LYS A 4 0.63 -14.89 4.52
CA LYS A 4 -0.31 -14.02 5.22
C LYS A 4 -0.54 -12.75 4.41
N ILE A 5 -1.69 -12.16 4.63
CA ILE A 5 -2.06 -10.91 3.97
C ILE A 5 -2.40 -9.87 5.04
N ILE A 6 -1.82 -8.69 4.89
CA ILE A 6 -2.19 -7.53 5.70
C ILE A 6 -2.72 -6.44 4.80
N GLN A 7 -3.62 -5.64 5.32
CA GLN A 7 -4.20 -4.53 4.58
C GLN A 7 -3.68 -3.20 5.14
N LEU A 8 -3.21 -2.36 4.23
CA LEU A 8 -2.71 -1.03 4.59
C LEU A 8 -3.31 0.01 3.64
N ILE A 9 -3.24 1.26 4.07
CA ILE A 9 -3.58 2.40 3.22
C ILE A 9 -2.34 3.24 3.08
N GLY A 10 -1.86 3.37 1.83
CA GLY A 10 -0.73 4.23 1.53
C GLY A 10 -1.20 5.57 0.99
N ASN A 11 -0.47 6.61 1.29
CA ASN A 11 -0.78 7.96 0.85
C ASN A 11 0.40 8.54 0.09
N SER A 12 0.10 9.41 -0.90
CA SER A 12 1.13 10.16 -1.59
C SER A 12 0.50 11.40 -2.21
N LYS A 13 1.29 12.45 -2.34
CA LYS A 13 0.89 13.65 -3.08
C LYS A 13 1.19 13.52 -4.56
N ASP A 14 1.94 12.49 -4.96
CA ASP A 14 2.47 12.38 -6.32
C ASP A 14 1.74 11.37 -7.20
N GLY A 15 1.02 10.42 -6.62
CA GLY A 15 0.26 9.46 -7.40
C GLY A 15 -0.05 8.17 -6.65
N TRP A 16 -0.87 7.33 -7.30
CA TRP A 16 -1.28 6.06 -6.69
C TRP A 16 -0.17 5.03 -6.64
N GLN A 17 0.70 5.02 -7.64
CA GLN A 17 1.84 4.10 -7.63
C GLN A 17 2.75 4.39 -6.45
N GLU A 18 3.03 5.66 -6.20
CA GLU A 18 3.85 6.03 -5.06
C GLU A 18 3.11 5.79 -3.74
N ALA A 19 1.79 6.01 -3.69
CA ALA A 19 1.00 5.68 -2.52
C ALA A 19 1.12 4.19 -2.18
N THR A 20 1.06 3.34 -3.22
CA THR A 20 1.24 1.90 -3.04
C THR A 20 2.64 1.57 -2.54
N GLN A 21 3.66 2.19 -3.14
CA GLN A 21 5.04 1.96 -2.73
C GLN A 21 5.27 2.40 -1.29
N ASN A 22 4.66 3.51 -0.87
CA ASN A 22 4.78 3.98 0.51
C ASN A 22 4.20 2.97 1.50
N ALA A 23 3.09 2.32 1.14
CA ALA A 23 2.52 1.27 1.98
C ALA A 23 3.47 0.08 2.07
N ILE A 24 4.09 -0.32 0.97
CA ILE A 24 5.06 -1.41 0.95
C ILE A 24 6.27 -1.06 1.81
N ASP A 25 6.77 0.16 1.68
CA ASP A 25 7.93 0.61 2.45
C ASP A 25 7.65 0.57 3.95
N GLU A 26 6.46 0.98 4.35
CA GLU A 26 6.08 0.94 5.75
C GLU A 26 6.00 -0.50 6.26
N ALA A 27 5.38 -1.38 5.48
CA ALA A 27 5.29 -2.80 5.86
C ALA A 27 6.68 -3.44 5.93
N ALA A 28 7.58 -3.06 5.04
CA ALA A 28 8.92 -3.63 4.97
C ALA A 28 9.78 -3.28 6.19
N ARG A 29 9.36 -2.30 6.98
CA ARG A 29 10.10 -1.96 8.21
C ARG A 29 10.08 -3.08 9.23
N THR A 30 9.02 -3.86 9.26
CA THR A 30 8.85 -4.93 10.25
C THR A 30 8.59 -6.30 9.63
N ILE A 31 8.23 -6.36 8.35
CA ILE A 31 7.85 -7.61 7.69
C ILE A 31 8.88 -7.94 6.63
N LYS A 32 9.34 -9.20 6.64
CA LYS A 32 10.25 -9.73 5.64
C LYS A 32 9.50 -10.62 4.66
N ASN A 33 10.11 -10.85 3.51
CA ASN A 33 9.59 -11.78 2.50
C ASN A 33 8.27 -11.35 1.90
N ILE A 34 8.13 -10.03 1.66
CA ILE A 34 6.97 -9.51 0.94
C ILE A 34 7.04 -10.03 -0.50
N GLN A 35 5.96 -10.66 -0.96
CA GLN A 35 5.91 -11.30 -2.27
C GLN A 35 5.14 -10.48 -3.31
N SER A 36 4.04 -9.89 -2.88
CA SER A 36 3.17 -9.19 -3.83
C SER A 36 2.29 -8.20 -3.12
N VAL A 37 1.70 -7.30 -3.91
CA VAL A 37 0.73 -6.33 -3.43
C VAL A 37 -0.47 -6.36 -4.36
N HIS A 38 -1.66 -6.37 -3.79
CA HIS A 38 -2.90 -6.25 -4.52
C HIS A 38 -3.52 -4.90 -4.16
N VAL A 39 -3.64 -4.02 -5.14
CA VAL A 39 -4.27 -2.73 -4.94
C VAL A 39 -5.78 -2.92 -5.03
N LYS A 40 -6.46 -2.85 -3.90
CA LYS A 40 -7.91 -3.07 -3.84
C LYS A 40 -8.69 -1.91 -4.43
N ARG A 41 -8.25 -0.70 -4.12
CA ARG A 41 -8.89 0.48 -4.68
C ARG A 41 -7.99 1.69 -4.50
N CYS A 42 -8.21 2.65 -5.38
CA CYS A 42 -7.51 3.92 -5.36
C CYS A 42 -8.53 5.02 -5.14
N THR A 43 -8.23 5.93 -4.24
CA THR A 43 -9.07 7.08 -3.97
C THR A 43 -8.20 8.32 -3.95
N ALA A 44 -8.82 9.47 -4.04
CA ALA A 44 -8.10 10.74 -3.98
C ALA A 44 -8.89 11.74 -3.17
N LYS A 45 -8.18 12.55 -2.43
CA LYS A 45 -8.78 13.63 -1.67
C LYS A 45 -8.77 14.89 -2.53
N VAL A 46 -9.91 15.57 -2.58
CA VAL A 46 -10.08 16.75 -3.41
C VAL A 46 -10.33 17.95 -2.52
N LYS A 47 -9.67 19.06 -2.83
CA LYS A 47 -9.91 20.33 -2.17
C LYS A 47 -9.84 21.43 -3.22
N ASP A 48 -10.85 22.32 -3.22
CA ASP A 48 -10.95 23.41 -4.19
C ASP A 48 -10.85 22.90 -5.63
N ASN A 49 -11.55 21.79 -5.90
CA ASN A 49 -11.60 21.14 -7.22
C ASN A 49 -10.27 20.58 -7.72
N LYS A 50 -9.31 20.41 -6.81
CA LYS A 50 -8.02 19.83 -7.17
C LYS A 50 -7.70 18.64 -6.29
N ILE A 51 -7.08 17.64 -6.88
CA ILE A 51 -6.61 16.49 -6.13
C ILE A 51 -5.42 16.92 -5.30
N ILE A 52 -5.49 16.70 -3.99
CA ILE A 52 -4.40 17.08 -3.08
C ILE A 52 -3.68 15.89 -2.49
N GLU A 53 -4.29 14.71 -2.55
CA GLU A 53 -3.67 13.52 -1.99
C GLU A 53 -4.24 12.29 -2.68
N TYR A 54 -3.36 11.32 -2.95
CA TYR A 54 -3.75 10.02 -3.51
C TYR A 54 -3.66 8.98 -2.41
N ARG A 55 -4.63 8.07 -2.36
CA ARG A 55 -4.66 6.97 -1.40
C ARG A 55 -4.84 5.66 -2.12
N ALA A 56 -4.09 4.65 -1.70
CA ALA A 56 -4.23 3.30 -2.22
C ALA A 56 -4.50 2.35 -1.06
N VAL A 57 -5.60 1.62 -1.15
CA VAL A 57 -5.90 0.55 -0.19
C VAL A 57 -5.31 -0.72 -0.78
N VAL A 58 -4.35 -1.31 -0.06
CA VAL A 58 -3.57 -2.42 -0.61
C VAL A 58 -3.57 -3.61 0.35
N ASN A 59 -3.55 -4.79 -0.24
CA ASN A 59 -3.31 -6.04 0.47
C ASN A 59 -1.90 -6.49 0.15
N ILE A 60 -1.08 -6.65 1.17
CA ILE A 60 0.31 -7.08 1.00
C ILE A 60 0.41 -8.52 1.45
N ALA A 61 0.92 -9.37 0.54
CA ALA A 61 1.12 -10.79 0.81
C ALA A 61 2.59 -11.05 1.12
N PHE A 62 2.83 -11.79 2.19
CA PHE A 62 4.19 -12.14 2.56
C PHE A 62 4.25 -13.57 3.08
N VAL A 63 5.42 -14.18 2.96
CA VAL A 63 5.65 -15.55 3.41
C VAL A 63 6.01 -15.51 4.89
N VAL A 64 5.31 -16.33 5.66
CA VAL A 64 5.61 -16.45 7.09
C VAL A 64 6.88 -17.28 7.21
N ALA A 65 7.93 -16.68 7.77
CA ALA A 65 9.19 -17.36 7.98
C ALA A 65 9.09 -18.35 9.13
N ARG A 66 9.81 -19.44 8.99
CA ARG A 66 9.86 -20.46 10.02
C ARG A 66 11.25 -20.60 10.55
#